data_2e3c4c1bf645c1837244d5fd4a7cfe77
#
_entry.id   2e3c4c1bf645c1837244d5fd4a7cfe77
#
_cell.length_a   1.000
_cell.length_b   1.000
_cell.length_c   1.000
_cell.angle_alpha   90.00
_cell.angle_beta   90.00
_cell.angle_gamma   90.00
#
_symmetry.space_group_name_H-M   'P 1'
#
loop_
_entity.id
_entity.type
_entity.pdbx_description
1 polymer ?
#
loop_
_entity_poly.entity_id
_entity_poly.type
_entity_poly.pdbx_seq_one_letter_code
_entity_poly.pdbx_strand_id
1 'polypeptide(L)'
;MKMRKMLQYRLADLDSMLVLLFAFLQPISAQKADDNVHILQCNDRYVFKTDDAGKTIVVNTTDYEYGVTQYSALVQPCAYYGEFIRLDKAQCKGYAQYKSAIPRNVFYDDTKICYFSYQIPKVGKTLKASFTRTYLNPIYFTTIPLCEANYVEHKKIEVIKPKAFQQFRIKEYNLPAGIEKSTTCNAEGDSVFTYVIHSLPAQQIEPNSPSWGYSAPHLLVLGAFQSLQDMFVWSHQLANVDCSIPNQEEILREIQKGAKNDYDKIANTYAWVQQNIRYLAFEAGISAHQPATPAETIRKRYGDCKAMALLLKTLLKAQGFDARQTDIGTWDVPYSLQENPSIASIDHAICTVFYQGKPYYLDATNPYVPLGYVPDNIQGRMALVEDADSFRMNKLPELAADSCFSSITYQTTLESGDDGNYDIKGKLYSKWKGDMKSWILVGNDATAQDEKEKALVAAMGVDERLDKIGDIVMTGNRPRDESLNITAFFMKKGAGQLVDGSVYLDANLDESLFLTPVDTTKRVSDYMIDLRSKEVRDVKILIPEKMEVSSLPAPYQIHTAWVDFCRTYSQTGNLIVMHKECVIHHRRVPRSEIPAWNKIISDWGAACNEQVVLKEK
;
A
#
# COMPACT_ATOMS: atom_id res chain seq x y z
N MET A 1 -11.19 -1.55 -17.36
CA MET A 1 -9.85 -0.94 -17.17
C MET A 1 -9.87 0.38 -16.37
N LYS A 2 -10.63 1.42 -16.75
CA LYS A 2 -10.67 2.69 -16.02
C LYS A 2 -11.23 2.59 -14.59
N MET A 3 -12.24 1.79 -14.33
CA MET A 3 -12.91 1.71 -13.01
C MET A 3 -12.25 0.70 -12.07
N ARG A 4 -11.71 -0.42 -12.56
CA ARG A 4 -10.84 -1.32 -11.78
C ARG A 4 -9.53 -0.60 -11.44
N LYS A 5 -8.96 0.19 -12.37
CA LYS A 5 -7.88 1.14 -12.06
C LYS A 5 -8.34 2.23 -11.07
N MET A 6 -9.58 2.73 -11.15
CA MET A 6 -10.12 3.68 -10.19
C MET A 6 -10.45 3.05 -8.83
N LEU A 7 -10.93 1.80 -8.78
CA LEU A 7 -11.05 1.02 -7.55
C LEU A 7 -9.66 0.56 -7.06
N GLN A 8 -8.76 0.13 -7.94
CA GLN A 8 -7.36 -0.14 -7.60
C GLN A 8 -6.63 1.13 -7.14
N TYR A 9 -6.88 2.30 -7.74
CA TYR A 9 -6.38 3.57 -7.21
C TYR A 9 -7.05 3.98 -5.89
N ARG A 10 -8.32 3.66 -5.66
CA ARG A 10 -9.01 3.88 -4.37
C ARG A 10 -8.70 2.78 -3.34
N LEU A 11 -8.35 1.57 -3.78
CA LEU A 11 -8.01 0.43 -2.94
C LEU A 11 -6.49 0.33 -2.71
N ALA A 12 -5.66 0.71 -3.67
CA ALA A 12 -4.24 1.00 -3.45
C ALA A 12 -4.05 2.24 -2.54
N ASP A 13 -5.01 3.17 -2.54
CA ASP A 13 -5.13 4.22 -1.53
C ASP A 13 -5.47 3.65 -0.13
N LEU A 14 -6.05 2.46 -0.02
CA LEU A 14 -6.34 1.78 1.26
C LEU A 14 -5.14 0.95 1.74
N ASP A 15 -4.39 0.30 0.86
CA ASP A 15 -3.11 -0.34 1.18
C ASP A 15 -1.99 0.70 1.40
N SER A 16 -2.04 1.85 0.73
CA SER A 16 -1.17 3.01 0.97
C SER A 16 -1.59 3.86 2.18
N MET A 17 -2.65 3.50 2.90
CA MET A 17 -3.04 4.16 4.17
C MET A 17 -2.00 4.04 5.29
N LEU A 18 -0.92 3.29 5.07
CA LEU A 18 0.12 3.02 6.06
C LEU A 18 1.47 3.70 5.77
N VAL A 19 1.58 4.51 4.71
CA VAL A 19 2.87 5.07 4.24
C VAL A 19 3.13 6.47 4.77
N LEU A 20 2.97 6.77 6.04
CA LEU A 20 2.89 8.17 6.47
C LEU A 20 4.02 8.76 7.29
N LEU A 21 5.02 7.98 7.64
CA LEU A 21 6.30 8.58 8.08
C LEU A 21 7.17 9.08 6.92
N PHE A 22 6.84 8.69 5.68
CA PHE A 22 7.55 9.09 4.45
C PHE A 22 6.81 10.10 3.58
N ALA A 23 5.58 10.50 3.93
CA ALA A 23 4.79 11.47 3.16
C ALA A 23 5.41 12.87 3.07
N PHE A 24 6.44 13.15 3.85
CA PHE A 24 7.18 14.42 3.76
C PHE A 24 7.91 14.64 2.43
N LEU A 25 7.91 13.66 1.52
CA LEU A 25 8.70 13.69 0.29
C LEU A 25 7.91 13.53 -0.99
N GLN A 26 6.59 13.38 -0.92
CA GLN A 26 5.79 13.42 -2.15
C GLN A 26 5.63 14.87 -2.60
N PRO A 27 6.08 15.24 -3.81
CA PRO A 27 5.83 16.57 -4.33
C PRO A 27 4.32 16.79 -4.46
N ILE A 28 3.87 17.96 -4.04
CA ILE A 28 2.48 18.40 -4.23
C ILE A 28 2.15 18.35 -5.70
N SER A 29 1.15 17.57 -6.02
CA SER A 29 0.72 17.18 -7.35
C SER A 29 1.78 16.38 -8.11
N ALA A 30 1.35 15.37 -8.82
CA ALA A 30 2.10 14.79 -9.93
C ALA A 30 2.21 15.83 -11.08
N GLN A 31 2.85 16.95 -10.82
CA GLN A 31 3.40 17.75 -11.88
C GLN A 31 4.51 16.87 -12.46
N LYS A 32 4.30 16.34 -13.67
CA LYS A 32 5.36 15.67 -14.42
C LYS A 32 6.58 16.52 -14.25
N ALA A 33 7.69 15.91 -13.81
CA ALA A 33 8.97 16.59 -13.78
C ALA A 33 9.15 17.28 -15.13
N ASP A 34 9.26 18.60 -15.10
CA ASP A 34 9.49 19.35 -16.34
C ASP A 34 10.99 19.21 -16.62
N ASP A 35 11.33 18.40 -17.62
CA ASP A 35 12.72 18.20 -18.06
C ASP A 35 13.42 19.51 -18.46
N ASN A 36 12.65 20.59 -18.62
CA ASN A 36 13.14 21.93 -18.90
C ASN A 36 13.59 22.69 -17.63
N VAL A 37 13.13 22.28 -16.43
CA VAL A 37 13.51 22.92 -15.16
C VAL A 37 14.62 22.11 -14.49
N HIS A 38 15.77 22.71 -14.28
CA HIS A 38 16.88 22.13 -13.55
C HIS A 38 17.13 22.86 -12.23
N ILE A 39 17.51 22.11 -11.21
CA ILE A 39 18.13 22.62 -10.00
C ILE A 39 19.65 22.63 -10.29
N LEU A 40 20.19 23.81 -10.57
CA LEU A 40 21.62 23.99 -10.90
C LEU A 40 22.48 23.73 -9.66
N GLN A 41 22.00 24.18 -8.48
CA GLN A 41 22.62 23.92 -7.19
C GLN A 41 21.57 23.71 -6.11
N CYS A 42 21.83 22.73 -5.25
CA CYS A 42 21.08 22.46 -4.02
C CYS A 42 22.10 22.24 -2.87
N ASN A 43 22.07 23.08 -1.86
CA ASN A 43 22.91 22.93 -0.68
C ASN A 43 22.03 22.69 0.54
N ASP A 44 22.10 21.49 1.08
CA ASP A 44 21.40 21.07 2.29
C ASP A 44 22.38 21.00 3.47
N ARG A 45 22.12 21.78 4.50
CA ARG A 45 22.96 21.81 5.70
C ARG A 45 22.10 21.51 6.93
N TYR A 46 22.46 20.48 7.66
CA TYR A 46 21.81 20.04 8.89
C TYR A 46 22.77 20.20 10.06
N VAL A 47 22.35 20.93 11.09
CA VAL A 47 23.19 21.23 12.26
C VAL A 47 22.44 20.85 13.53
N PHE A 48 22.96 19.90 14.27
CA PHE A 48 22.49 19.61 15.61
C PHE A 48 22.91 20.74 16.57
N LYS A 49 21.96 21.26 17.33
CA LYS A 49 22.19 22.35 18.28
C LYS A 49 21.44 22.06 19.58
N THR A 50 21.87 22.75 20.63
CA THR A 50 21.09 22.84 21.88
C THR A 50 20.34 24.15 21.86
N ASP A 51 19.03 24.12 22.11
CA ASP A 51 18.21 25.33 22.23
C ASP A 51 18.38 26.00 23.60
N ASP A 52 17.73 27.14 23.79
CA ASP A 52 17.79 27.91 25.04
C ASP A 52 17.22 27.16 26.26
N ALA A 53 16.40 26.11 26.02
CA ALA A 53 15.85 25.24 27.05
C ALA A 53 16.74 24.00 27.32
N GLY A 54 17.90 23.89 26.70
CA GLY A 54 18.82 22.77 26.82
C GLY A 54 18.43 21.52 26.02
N LYS A 55 17.43 21.61 25.11
CA LYS A 55 16.99 20.50 24.29
C LYS A 55 17.78 20.42 22.99
N THR A 56 18.07 19.20 22.54
CA THR A 56 18.67 19.01 21.22
C THR A 56 17.64 19.22 20.12
N ILE A 57 17.99 20.05 19.15
CA ILE A 57 17.22 20.34 17.94
C ILE A 57 18.10 20.14 16.72
N VAL A 58 17.51 20.02 15.52
CA VAL A 58 18.26 19.96 14.25
C VAL A 58 17.81 21.11 13.37
N VAL A 59 18.71 22.01 13.04
CA VAL A 59 18.44 23.14 12.13
C VAL A 59 18.89 22.72 10.73
N ASN A 60 17.94 22.72 9.80
CA ASN A 60 18.17 22.53 8.37
C ASN A 60 18.12 23.85 7.63
N THR A 61 19.10 24.12 6.78
CA THR A 61 19.06 25.18 5.78
C THR A 61 19.24 24.56 4.41
N THR A 62 18.30 24.81 3.51
CA THR A 62 18.34 24.38 2.11
C THR A 62 18.39 25.59 1.21
N ASP A 63 19.44 25.70 0.40
CA ASP A 63 19.62 26.74 -0.59
C ASP A 63 19.52 26.14 -1.99
N TYR A 64 18.61 26.68 -2.81
CA TYR A 64 18.40 26.27 -4.19
C TYR A 64 18.80 27.35 -5.18
N GLU A 65 19.32 26.95 -6.34
CA GLU A 65 19.40 27.74 -7.54
C GLU A 65 18.77 26.97 -8.71
N TYR A 66 17.68 27.53 -9.28
CA TYR A 66 16.95 26.95 -10.39
C TYR A 66 17.28 27.63 -11.71
N GLY A 67 17.29 26.88 -12.79
CA GLY A 67 17.42 27.36 -14.17
C GLY A 67 16.45 26.64 -15.11
N VAL A 68 16.39 27.12 -16.35
CA VAL A 68 15.66 26.48 -17.45
C VAL A 68 16.61 26.19 -18.61
N THR A 69 16.41 25.08 -19.31
CA THR A 69 17.30 24.58 -20.37
C THR A 69 16.86 24.96 -21.78
N GLN A 70 15.56 25.15 -22.02
CA GLN A 70 15.01 25.36 -23.36
C GLN A 70 14.10 26.59 -23.46
N TYR A 71 13.10 26.72 -22.60
CA TYR A 71 12.09 27.78 -22.66
C TYR A 71 11.72 28.29 -21.27
N SER A 72 10.93 29.32 -21.20
CA SER A 72 10.46 29.86 -19.91
C SER A 72 9.59 28.84 -19.17
N ALA A 73 9.79 28.73 -17.86
CA ALA A 73 8.99 27.82 -17.03
C ALA A 73 8.63 28.42 -15.67
N LEU A 74 7.48 28.02 -15.14
CA LEU A 74 7.06 28.31 -13.78
C LEU A 74 7.81 27.36 -12.82
N VAL A 75 8.50 27.95 -11.84
CA VAL A 75 9.20 27.21 -10.79
C VAL A 75 8.56 27.52 -9.44
N GLN A 76 8.34 26.47 -8.65
CA GLN A 76 7.69 26.58 -7.33
C GLN A 76 8.57 25.99 -6.22
N PRO A 77 9.63 26.71 -5.79
CA PRO A 77 10.42 26.28 -4.62
C PRO A 77 9.52 26.21 -3.39
N CYS A 78 9.70 25.15 -2.58
CA CYS A 78 8.84 24.94 -1.44
C CYS A 78 9.57 24.27 -0.26
N ALA A 79 8.95 24.39 0.93
CA ALA A 79 9.36 23.68 2.13
C ALA A 79 8.14 23.19 2.92
N TYR A 80 8.20 21.96 3.38
CA TYR A 80 7.20 21.36 4.28
C TYR A 80 7.56 21.64 5.73
N TYR A 81 6.54 21.87 6.57
CA TYR A 81 6.65 22.11 7.99
C TYR A 81 5.36 21.70 8.72
N GLY A 82 5.42 21.56 10.03
CA GLY A 82 4.29 21.14 10.88
C GLY A 82 4.63 21.35 12.36
N GLU A 83 3.95 20.63 13.24
CA GLU A 83 4.15 20.77 14.70
C GLU A 83 5.60 20.46 15.12
N PHE A 84 6.19 19.40 14.58
CA PHE A 84 7.54 18.96 14.94
C PHE A 84 8.66 19.54 14.08
N ILE A 85 8.30 20.20 12.99
CA ILE A 85 9.24 20.83 12.05
C ILE A 85 8.80 22.26 11.82
N ARG A 86 9.40 23.17 12.54
CA ARG A 86 9.09 24.61 12.42
C ARG A 86 9.77 25.22 11.20
N LEU A 87 9.04 26.01 10.42
CA LEU A 87 9.60 26.85 9.40
C LEU A 87 10.07 28.18 10.01
N ASP A 88 11.38 28.40 10.08
CA ASP A 88 11.95 29.62 10.67
C ASP A 88 12.10 30.74 9.66
N LYS A 89 12.48 30.38 8.40
CA LYS A 89 12.74 31.34 7.36
C LYS A 89 12.43 30.78 5.98
N ALA A 90 11.83 31.60 5.12
CA ALA A 90 11.63 31.30 3.71
C ALA A 90 11.95 32.55 2.89
N GLN A 91 12.82 32.41 1.90
CA GLN A 91 13.28 33.50 1.05
C GLN A 91 13.31 33.06 -0.41
N CYS A 92 12.63 33.81 -1.25
CA CYS A 92 12.66 33.68 -2.69
C CYS A 92 12.16 34.97 -3.32
N LYS A 93 12.30 35.14 -4.63
CA LYS A 93 11.68 36.21 -5.37
C LYS A 93 10.15 36.01 -5.42
N GLY A 94 9.39 37.07 -5.09
CA GLY A 94 7.93 37.03 -4.98
C GLY A 94 7.45 36.92 -3.54
N TYR A 95 6.19 36.51 -3.38
CA TYR A 95 5.54 36.39 -2.07
C TYR A 95 5.43 34.90 -1.65
N ALA A 96 5.71 34.63 -0.40
CA ALA A 96 5.49 33.31 0.19
C ALA A 96 3.99 33.01 0.26
N GLN A 97 3.61 31.83 -0.18
CA GLN A 97 2.26 31.31 -0.11
C GLN A 97 2.25 30.09 0.82
N TYR A 98 1.14 29.89 1.54
CA TYR A 98 1.00 28.85 2.54
C TYR A 98 -0.29 28.07 2.29
N LYS A 99 -0.23 26.75 2.35
CA LYS A 99 -1.42 25.88 2.29
C LYS A 99 -1.21 24.61 3.11
N SER A 100 -2.30 23.93 3.44
CA SER A 100 -2.25 22.57 3.95
C SER A 100 -1.72 21.62 2.88
N ALA A 101 -0.94 20.64 3.28
CA ALA A 101 -0.30 19.65 2.42
C ALA A 101 -0.72 18.22 2.81
N ILE A 102 -1.99 18.05 3.22
CA ILE A 102 -2.53 16.76 3.65
C ILE A 102 -2.51 15.78 2.48
N PRO A 103 -1.88 14.61 2.61
CA PRO A 103 -1.94 13.54 1.62
C PRO A 103 -3.38 13.05 1.42
N ARG A 104 -3.70 12.55 0.21
CA ARG A 104 -5.08 12.15 -0.14
C ARG A 104 -5.65 11.02 0.71
N ASN A 105 -4.79 10.16 1.22
CA ASN A 105 -5.12 8.98 2.02
C ASN A 105 -5.11 9.22 3.54
N VAL A 106 -4.82 10.45 3.99
CA VAL A 106 -4.83 10.83 5.40
C VAL A 106 -6.06 11.69 5.69
N PHE A 107 -6.78 11.36 6.75
CA PHE A 107 -7.95 12.15 7.14
C PHE A 107 -7.53 13.53 7.70
N TYR A 108 -6.50 13.56 8.53
CA TYR A 108 -5.97 14.80 9.09
C TYR A 108 -4.46 14.69 9.35
N ASP A 109 -3.72 15.66 8.82
CA ASP A 109 -2.29 15.88 9.02
C ASP A 109 -2.08 17.38 9.26
N ASP A 110 -1.16 17.73 10.11
CA ASP A 110 -0.78 19.13 10.38
C ASP A 110 0.25 19.66 9.39
N THR A 111 0.68 18.83 8.44
CA THR A 111 1.66 19.21 7.42
C THR A 111 1.18 20.37 6.57
N LYS A 112 2.01 21.40 6.52
CA LYS A 112 1.84 22.61 5.74
C LYS A 112 2.98 22.74 4.75
N ILE A 113 2.75 23.50 3.70
CA ILE A 113 3.75 23.88 2.73
C ILE A 113 3.82 25.38 2.62
N CYS A 114 5.05 25.89 2.68
CA CYS A 114 5.38 27.23 2.22
C CYS A 114 5.99 27.12 0.82
N TYR A 115 5.47 27.87 -0.14
CA TYR A 115 5.97 27.85 -1.51
C TYR A 115 5.95 29.25 -2.13
N PHE A 116 6.79 29.41 -3.16
CA PHE A 116 6.82 30.59 -4.02
C PHE A 116 6.45 30.18 -5.44
N SER A 117 5.96 31.12 -6.24
CA SER A 117 5.72 30.90 -7.67
C SER A 117 6.45 31.97 -8.46
N TYR A 118 7.36 31.54 -9.34
CA TYR A 118 8.15 32.46 -10.15
C TYR A 118 8.37 31.90 -11.55
N GLN A 119 8.09 32.76 -12.57
CA GLN A 119 8.36 32.44 -13.96
C GLN A 119 9.82 32.77 -14.30
N ILE A 120 10.65 31.74 -14.55
CA ILE A 120 11.98 31.98 -15.14
C ILE A 120 11.77 32.30 -16.64
N PRO A 121 12.13 33.51 -17.11
CA PRO A 121 11.66 33.99 -18.41
C PRO A 121 12.38 33.36 -19.61
N LYS A 122 13.64 32.90 -19.43
CA LYS A 122 14.47 32.34 -20.52
C LYS A 122 15.73 31.68 -19.97
N VAL A 123 16.37 30.87 -20.81
CA VAL A 123 17.68 30.28 -20.56
C VAL A 123 18.72 31.33 -20.14
N GLY A 124 19.60 30.97 -19.19
CA GLY A 124 20.61 31.85 -18.60
C GLY A 124 20.10 32.78 -17.51
N LYS A 125 18.79 32.75 -17.18
CA LYS A 125 18.24 33.39 -15.98
C LYS A 125 18.02 32.34 -14.90
N THR A 126 18.31 32.71 -13.65
CA THR A 126 18.18 31.81 -12.51
C THR A 126 17.26 32.36 -11.43
N LEU A 127 16.75 31.48 -10.60
CA LEU A 127 15.97 31.78 -9.41
C LEU A 127 16.67 31.19 -8.19
N LYS A 128 16.91 32.01 -7.16
CA LYS A 128 17.42 31.54 -5.87
C LYS A 128 16.30 31.47 -4.85
N ALA A 129 16.30 30.39 -4.06
CA ALA A 129 15.40 30.21 -2.94
C ALA A 129 16.15 29.62 -1.75
N SER A 130 15.78 30.02 -0.53
CA SER A 130 16.37 29.52 0.71
C SER A 130 15.28 29.27 1.74
N PHE A 131 15.39 28.13 2.42
CA PHE A 131 14.48 27.75 3.51
C PHE A 131 15.29 27.33 4.73
N THR A 132 14.89 27.80 5.92
CA THR A 132 15.43 27.33 7.19
C THR A 132 14.31 26.70 8.00
N ARG A 133 14.53 25.46 8.44
CA ARG A 133 13.59 24.70 9.26
C ARG A 133 14.28 24.18 10.51
N THR A 134 13.52 24.01 11.59
CA THR A 134 14.02 23.41 12.83
C THR A 134 13.19 22.18 13.17
N TYR A 135 13.83 21.02 13.20
CA TYR A 135 13.28 19.81 13.82
C TYR A 135 13.38 19.98 15.33
N LEU A 136 12.24 20.06 16.00
CA LEU A 136 12.15 20.37 17.43
C LEU A 136 12.61 19.23 18.34
N ASN A 137 12.79 18.03 17.77
CA ASN A 137 13.41 16.88 18.43
C ASN A 137 14.09 16.02 17.34
N PRO A 138 15.33 15.53 17.56
CA PRO A 138 16.03 14.64 16.63
C PRO A 138 15.27 13.35 16.28
N ILE A 139 14.32 12.91 17.10
CA ILE A 139 13.46 11.75 16.82
C ILE A 139 12.73 11.90 15.48
N TYR A 140 12.34 13.12 15.12
CA TYR A 140 11.63 13.44 13.88
C TYR A 140 12.56 13.71 12.68
N PHE A 141 13.86 13.74 12.91
CA PHE A 141 14.86 13.87 11.85
C PHE A 141 15.38 12.47 11.47
N THR A 142 14.64 11.78 10.59
CA THR A 142 14.90 10.37 10.28
C THR A 142 15.57 10.14 8.93
N THR A 143 15.24 10.92 7.91
CA THR A 143 15.71 10.69 6.54
C THR A 143 16.11 11.98 5.84
N ILE A 144 17.11 11.87 4.96
CA ILE A 144 17.52 12.94 4.05
C ILE A 144 17.42 12.39 2.62
N PRO A 145 16.45 12.85 1.80
CA PRO A 145 16.35 12.45 0.41
C PRO A 145 17.46 13.11 -0.42
N LEU A 146 17.99 12.36 -1.37
CA LEU A 146 18.94 12.90 -2.32
C LEU A 146 18.24 13.45 -3.57
N CYS A 147 17.22 12.74 -4.06
CA CYS A 147 16.42 13.17 -5.21
C CYS A 147 15.54 14.38 -4.90
N GLU A 148 15.30 15.18 -5.91
CA GLU A 148 14.38 16.31 -5.92
C GLU A 148 13.28 16.08 -6.98
N ALA A 149 12.28 16.96 -7.00
CA ALA A 149 11.22 16.94 -8.00
C ALA A 149 11.70 17.26 -9.43
N ASN A 150 12.84 17.92 -9.57
CA ASN A 150 13.49 18.25 -10.83
C ASN A 150 14.89 17.64 -10.90
N TYR A 151 15.46 17.57 -12.09
CA TYR A 151 16.86 17.18 -12.29
C TYR A 151 17.79 18.11 -11.52
N VAL A 152 18.77 17.54 -10.82
CA VAL A 152 19.76 18.30 -10.03
C VAL A 152 21.13 18.16 -10.66
N GLU A 153 21.76 19.29 -11.01
CA GLU A 153 23.12 19.31 -11.57
C GLU A 153 24.16 19.09 -10.47
N HIS A 154 24.03 19.82 -9.36
CA HIS A 154 24.94 19.73 -8.22
C HIS A 154 24.17 19.78 -6.90
N LYS A 155 24.35 18.75 -6.07
CA LYS A 155 23.80 18.74 -4.70
C LYS A 155 24.92 18.50 -3.70
N LYS A 156 24.94 19.34 -2.65
CA LYS A 156 25.80 19.16 -1.49
C LYS A 156 24.96 18.97 -0.23
N ILE A 157 25.22 17.93 0.52
CA ILE A 157 24.58 17.68 1.81
C ILE A 157 25.68 17.72 2.88
N GLU A 158 25.46 18.51 3.92
CA GLU A 158 26.33 18.57 5.10
C GLU A 158 25.50 18.25 6.35
N VAL A 159 25.94 17.26 7.11
CA VAL A 159 25.36 16.95 8.43
C VAL A 159 26.43 17.19 9.48
N ILE A 160 26.20 18.18 10.34
CA ILE A 160 27.14 18.61 11.39
C ILE A 160 26.64 18.08 12.73
N LYS A 161 27.39 17.16 13.29
CA LYS A 161 27.11 16.46 14.54
C LYS A 161 28.04 16.92 15.64
N PRO A 162 27.53 17.47 16.77
CA PRO A 162 28.37 17.80 17.92
C PRO A 162 29.11 16.59 18.47
N LYS A 163 30.34 16.82 18.96
CA LYS A 163 31.16 15.78 19.58
C LYS A 163 30.43 15.00 20.68
N ALA A 164 29.53 15.65 21.40
CA ALA A 164 28.73 15.04 22.47
C ALA A 164 27.72 13.99 21.97
N PHE A 165 27.34 14.01 20.69
CA PHE A 165 26.36 13.09 20.09
C PHE A 165 27.04 11.78 19.64
N GLN A 166 27.40 10.91 20.57
CA GLN A 166 28.27 9.74 20.28
C GLN A 166 27.57 8.64 19.45
N GLN A 167 26.24 8.47 19.60
CA GLN A 167 25.49 7.37 18.98
C GLN A 167 24.99 7.68 17.57
N PHE A 168 25.26 8.87 17.06
CA PHE A 168 24.82 9.27 15.73
C PHE A 168 25.50 8.44 14.63
N ARG A 169 24.72 7.96 13.69
CA ARG A 169 25.19 7.28 12.48
C ARG A 169 24.28 7.54 11.30
N ILE A 170 24.82 7.48 10.11
CA ILE A 170 24.10 7.58 8.85
C ILE A 170 24.19 6.23 8.14
N LYS A 171 23.06 5.66 7.75
CA LYS A 171 22.99 4.54 6.81
C LYS A 171 22.57 5.06 5.44
N GLU A 172 23.19 4.52 4.41
CA GLU A 172 23.04 4.94 3.03
C GLU A 172 22.22 3.93 2.26
N TYR A 173 21.21 4.40 1.53
CA TYR A 173 20.32 3.56 0.75
C TYR A 173 20.25 4.01 -0.71
N ASN A 174 20.39 3.06 -1.63
CA ASN A 174 20.22 3.25 -3.08
C ASN A 174 21.10 4.36 -3.67
N LEU A 175 22.27 4.60 -3.10
CA LEU A 175 23.14 5.68 -3.56
C LEU A 175 23.63 5.41 -5.00
N PRO A 176 23.54 6.39 -5.92
CA PRO A 176 24.12 6.26 -7.24
C PRO A 176 25.64 6.18 -7.18
N ALA A 177 26.25 5.59 -8.20
CA ALA A 177 27.69 5.57 -8.33
C ALA A 177 28.23 7.00 -8.48
N GLY A 178 29.48 7.24 -8.00
CA GLY A 178 30.16 8.54 -8.19
C GLY A 178 29.82 9.61 -7.15
N ILE A 179 29.13 9.27 -6.06
CA ILE A 179 28.96 10.20 -4.92
C ILE A 179 30.30 10.38 -4.20
N GLU A 180 30.71 11.63 -4.06
CA GLU A 180 31.88 11.97 -3.24
C GLU A 180 31.45 12.09 -1.78
N LYS A 181 32.21 11.44 -0.89
CA LYS A 181 31.92 11.40 0.55
C LYS A 181 33.15 11.80 1.34
N SER A 182 32.95 12.62 2.35
CA SER A 182 34.01 12.94 3.30
C SER A 182 33.47 13.11 4.71
N THR A 183 34.31 12.82 5.68
CA THR A 183 34.03 13.12 7.09
C THR A 183 35.24 13.92 7.61
N THR A 184 34.96 15.12 8.09
CA THR A 184 35.94 16.04 8.63
C THR A 184 35.51 16.51 10.02
N CYS A 185 36.41 17.24 10.72
CA CYS A 185 36.03 17.94 11.95
C CYS A 185 36.10 19.45 11.71
N ASN A 186 35.12 20.19 12.23
CA ASN A 186 35.17 21.65 12.22
C ASN A 186 36.08 22.19 13.35
N ALA A 187 36.20 23.51 13.47
CA ALA A 187 37.03 24.16 14.47
C ALA A 187 36.56 23.89 15.92
N GLU A 188 35.26 23.61 16.11
CA GLU A 188 34.63 23.28 17.39
C GLU A 188 34.81 21.79 17.75
N GLY A 189 35.38 20.98 16.85
CA GLY A 189 35.62 19.55 17.03
C GLY A 189 34.39 18.69 16.69
N ASP A 190 33.36 19.28 16.05
CA ASP A 190 32.18 18.55 15.60
C ASP A 190 32.47 17.79 14.31
N SER A 191 31.86 16.64 14.14
CA SER A 191 31.98 15.86 12.91
C SER A 191 31.10 16.43 11.81
N VAL A 192 31.67 16.63 10.62
CA VAL A 192 30.98 17.10 9.43
C VAL A 192 30.97 15.97 8.38
N PHE A 193 29.80 15.40 8.16
CA PHE A 193 29.56 14.41 7.10
C PHE A 193 29.13 15.16 5.84
N THR A 194 29.88 15.02 4.77
CA THR A 194 29.61 15.70 3.50
C THR A 194 29.38 14.68 2.38
N TYR A 195 28.33 14.91 1.61
CA TYR A 195 27.98 14.18 0.38
C TYR A 195 27.88 15.17 -0.76
N VAL A 196 28.62 14.93 -1.85
CA VAL A 196 28.54 15.74 -3.08
C VAL A 196 28.06 14.85 -4.22
N ILE A 197 27.04 15.30 -4.91
CA ILE A 197 26.35 14.54 -5.93
C ILE A 197 26.28 15.39 -7.19
N HIS A 198 26.61 14.78 -8.31
CA HIS A 198 26.55 15.39 -9.63
C HIS A 198 25.53 14.64 -10.49
N SER A 199 24.69 15.37 -11.22
CA SER A 199 23.79 14.79 -12.23
C SER A 199 22.80 13.77 -11.67
N LEU A 200 21.92 14.21 -10.77
CA LEU A 200 20.90 13.35 -10.19
C LEU A 200 19.55 13.54 -10.92
N PRO A 201 18.99 12.47 -11.52
CA PRO A 201 17.69 12.53 -12.14
C PRO A 201 16.58 12.95 -11.18
N ALA A 202 15.54 13.61 -11.71
CA ALA A 202 14.33 13.87 -10.96
C ALA A 202 13.71 12.58 -10.45
N GLN A 203 13.14 12.63 -9.25
CA GLN A 203 12.39 11.50 -8.70
C GLN A 203 11.19 11.20 -9.59
N GLN A 204 11.05 9.93 -10.00
CA GLN A 204 9.90 9.46 -10.76
C GLN A 204 9.05 8.54 -9.89
N ILE A 205 7.72 8.71 -9.98
CA ILE A 205 6.75 7.78 -9.42
C ILE A 205 6.34 6.84 -10.53
N GLU A 206 6.67 5.57 -10.39
CA GLU A 206 6.35 4.53 -11.37
C GLU A 206 5.13 3.74 -10.90
N PRO A 207 4.19 3.39 -11.79
CA PRO A 207 3.07 2.52 -11.43
C PRO A 207 3.58 1.17 -10.92
N ASN A 208 2.94 0.63 -9.88
CA ASN A 208 3.31 -0.65 -9.28
C ASN A 208 4.82 -0.75 -8.96
N SER A 209 5.37 0.31 -8.38
CA SER A 209 6.72 0.29 -7.81
C SER A 209 6.66 0.02 -6.31
N PRO A 210 7.73 -0.52 -5.71
CA PRO A 210 7.88 -0.51 -4.26
C PRO A 210 7.78 0.91 -3.70
N SER A 211 7.52 1.05 -2.40
CA SER A 211 7.52 2.35 -1.75
C SER A 211 8.86 3.09 -1.98
N TRP A 212 8.82 4.39 -1.88
CA TRP A 212 9.94 5.30 -2.16
C TRP A 212 11.28 4.84 -1.57
N GLY A 213 11.28 4.42 -0.33
CA GLY A 213 12.50 4.04 0.39
C GLY A 213 13.22 2.80 -0.17
N TYR A 214 12.56 1.97 -0.99
CA TYR A 214 13.21 0.80 -1.63
C TYR A 214 14.05 1.17 -2.85
N SER A 215 13.73 2.26 -3.54
CA SER A 215 14.35 2.61 -4.83
C SER A 215 15.03 3.98 -4.86
N ALA A 216 14.52 4.97 -4.11
CA ALA A 216 15.06 6.32 -4.11
C ALA A 216 16.37 6.41 -3.30
N PRO A 217 17.37 7.14 -3.78
CA PRO A 217 18.60 7.40 -3.02
C PRO A 217 18.33 8.32 -1.82
N HIS A 218 18.71 7.85 -0.62
CA HIS A 218 18.52 8.61 0.60
C HIS A 218 19.48 8.19 1.71
N LEU A 219 19.55 9.02 2.74
CA LEU A 219 20.27 8.75 3.99
C LEU A 219 19.26 8.50 5.10
N LEU A 220 19.42 7.41 5.83
CA LEU A 220 18.69 7.17 7.09
C LEU A 220 19.57 7.66 8.24
N VAL A 221 19.04 8.60 9.02
CA VAL A 221 19.71 9.19 10.18
C VAL A 221 19.30 8.46 11.44
N LEU A 222 20.28 7.92 12.16
CA LEU A 222 20.10 7.15 13.39
C LEU A 222 20.84 7.83 14.53
N GLY A 223 20.39 7.64 15.76
CA GLY A 223 21.04 8.16 16.96
C GLY A 223 20.14 8.99 17.88
N ALA A 224 18.88 9.21 17.48
CA ALA A 224 17.87 9.74 18.39
C ALA A 224 17.53 8.74 19.51
N PHE A 225 17.51 7.44 19.16
CA PHE A 225 17.44 6.33 20.10
C PHE A 225 18.79 5.61 20.15
N GLN A 226 19.26 5.25 21.35
CA GLN A 226 20.52 4.51 21.55
C GLN A 226 20.34 3.04 21.21
N SER A 227 19.13 2.51 21.46
CA SER A 227 18.77 1.12 21.29
C SER A 227 17.30 0.96 20.87
N LEU A 228 16.94 -0.24 20.48
CA LEU A 228 15.55 -0.61 20.24
C LEU A 228 14.71 -0.55 21.55
N GLN A 229 15.35 -0.80 22.70
CA GLN A 229 14.70 -0.65 24.03
C GLN A 229 14.35 0.82 24.30
N ASP A 230 15.22 1.77 23.98
CA ASP A 230 14.90 3.20 24.18
C ASP A 230 13.74 3.65 23.29
N MET A 231 13.70 3.17 22.06
CA MET A 231 12.59 3.43 21.16
C MET A 231 11.29 2.82 21.66
N PHE A 232 11.34 1.57 22.17
CA PHE A 232 10.19 0.93 22.78
C PHE A 232 9.69 1.69 24.01
N VAL A 233 10.59 2.10 24.92
CA VAL A 233 10.23 2.88 26.12
C VAL A 233 9.55 4.19 25.72
N TRP A 234 10.06 4.88 24.70
CA TRP A 234 9.44 6.11 24.20
C TRP A 234 8.03 5.85 23.65
N SER A 235 7.85 4.84 22.78
CA SER A 235 6.53 4.46 22.22
C SER A 235 5.57 4.02 23.33
N HIS A 236 6.04 3.19 24.27
CA HIS A 236 5.25 2.68 25.40
C HIS A 236 4.79 3.80 26.35
N GLN A 237 5.64 4.80 26.61
CA GLN A 237 5.26 5.97 27.41
C GLN A 237 4.16 6.79 26.74
N LEU A 238 4.19 6.96 25.42
CA LEU A 238 3.13 7.62 24.67
C LEU A 238 1.81 6.82 24.69
N ALA A 239 1.90 5.49 24.67
CA ALA A 239 0.74 4.61 24.77
C ALA A 239 0.15 4.48 26.19
N ASN A 240 0.83 5.00 27.21
CA ASN A 240 0.35 5.00 28.59
C ASN A 240 -0.66 6.13 28.84
N VAL A 241 -1.84 5.99 28.25
CA VAL A 241 -2.99 6.90 28.39
C VAL A 241 -4.07 6.26 29.27
N ASP A 242 -5.07 7.04 29.68
CA ASP A 242 -6.23 6.51 30.40
C ASP A 242 -6.97 5.46 29.57
N CYS A 243 -6.96 4.22 30.05
CA CYS A 243 -7.63 3.08 29.40
C CYS A 243 -9.02 2.79 29.97
N SER A 244 -9.59 3.65 30.80
CA SER A 244 -10.96 3.49 31.32
C SER A 244 -11.98 3.58 30.18
N ILE A 245 -12.98 2.69 30.21
CA ILE A 245 -14.06 2.65 29.22
C ILE A 245 -15.38 2.89 29.96
N PRO A 246 -16.10 3.99 29.66
CA PRO A 246 -17.46 4.18 30.16
C PRO A 246 -18.36 3.03 29.66
N ASN A 247 -19.23 2.49 30.51
CA ASN A 247 -20.14 1.38 30.20
C ASN A 247 -19.42 0.09 29.71
N GLN A 248 -18.19 -0.16 30.18
CA GLN A 248 -17.40 -1.33 29.76
C GLN A 248 -18.16 -2.65 29.90
N GLU A 249 -18.88 -2.83 31.02
CA GLU A 249 -19.66 -4.06 31.26
C GLU A 249 -20.78 -4.29 30.23
N GLU A 250 -21.40 -3.23 29.74
CA GLU A 250 -22.44 -3.32 28.71
C GLU A 250 -21.83 -3.74 27.37
N ILE A 251 -20.72 -3.12 27.00
CA ILE A 251 -19.98 -3.47 25.77
C ILE A 251 -19.50 -4.92 25.84
N LEU A 252 -18.96 -5.36 26.97
CA LEU A 252 -18.50 -6.74 27.15
C LEU A 252 -19.65 -7.74 27.09
N ARG A 253 -20.83 -7.43 27.63
CA ARG A 253 -22.04 -8.26 27.51
C ARG A 253 -22.47 -8.41 26.05
N GLU A 254 -22.43 -7.32 25.28
CA GLU A 254 -22.71 -7.34 23.85
C GLU A 254 -21.71 -8.25 23.09
N ILE A 255 -20.42 -8.04 23.30
CA ILE A 255 -19.32 -8.83 22.69
C ILE A 255 -19.46 -10.31 23.01
N GLN A 256 -19.76 -10.66 24.26
CA GLN A 256 -19.82 -12.05 24.73
C GLN A 256 -21.11 -12.77 24.34
N LYS A 257 -22.11 -12.04 23.81
CA LYS A 257 -23.38 -12.64 23.39
C LYS A 257 -23.15 -13.71 22.33
N GLY A 258 -23.58 -14.92 22.63
CA GLY A 258 -23.47 -16.07 21.73
C GLY A 258 -22.07 -16.71 21.66
N ALA A 259 -21.07 -16.22 22.39
CA ALA A 259 -19.77 -16.85 22.49
C ALA A 259 -19.88 -18.20 23.24
N LYS A 260 -19.33 -19.25 22.67
CA LYS A 260 -19.36 -20.62 23.23
C LYS A 260 -18.07 -20.97 23.99
N ASN A 261 -17.00 -20.27 23.71
CA ASN A 261 -15.67 -20.50 24.28
C ASN A 261 -14.83 -19.19 24.22
N ASP A 262 -13.62 -19.23 24.72
CA ASP A 262 -12.73 -18.06 24.76
C ASP A 262 -12.26 -17.63 23.37
N TYR A 263 -12.08 -18.56 22.41
CA TYR A 263 -11.79 -18.22 21.02
C TYR A 263 -12.92 -17.35 20.41
N ASP A 264 -14.18 -17.71 20.68
CA ASP A 264 -15.32 -16.91 20.24
C ASP A 264 -15.33 -15.52 20.89
N LYS A 265 -14.96 -15.40 22.18
CA LYS A 265 -14.88 -14.09 22.85
C LYS A 265 -13.82 -13.19 22.20
N ILE A 266 -12.64 -13.76 21.89
CA ILE A 266 -11.57 -13.03 21.19
C ILE A 266 -12.05 -12.58 19.80
N ALA A 267 -12.63 -13.52 19.03
CA ALA A 267 -13.12 -13.23 17.68
C ALA A 267 -14.26 -12.21 17.66
N ASN A 268 -15.15 -12.26 18.67
CA ASN A 268 -16.23 -11.27 18.82
C ASN A 268 -15.69 -9.89 19.19
N THR A 269 -14.68 -9.82 20.08
CA THR A 269 -14.04 -8.55 20.46
C THR A 269 -13.39 -7.90 19.23
N TYR A 270 -12.67 -8.70 18.45
CA TYR A 270 -12.06 -8.25 17.20
C TYR A 270 -13.10 -7.73 16.22
N ALA A 271 -14.14 -8.53 15.94
CA ALA A 271 -15.22 -8.15 15.04
C ALA A 271 -16.00 -6.93 15.53
N TRP A 272 -16.18 -6.78 16.86
CA TRP A 272 -16.85 -5.61 17.42
C TRP A 272 -16.08 -4.33 17.14
N VAL A 273 -14.75 -4.32 17.32
CA VAL A 273 -13.92 -3.15 17.01
C VAL A 273 -13.96 -2.85 15.51
N GLN A 274 -13.80 -3.86 14.65
CA GLN A 274 -13.89 -3.70 13.19
C GLN A 274 -15.22 -3.09 12.72
N GLN A 275 -16.34 -3.43 13.36
CA GLN A 275 -17.69 -2.97 12.98
C GLN A 275 -18.08 -1.62 13.59
N ASN A 276 -17.56 -1.31 14.79
CA ASN A 276 -17.98 -0.14 15.55
C ASN A 276 -17.02 1.04 15.45
N ILE A 277 -15.77 0.81 15.03
CA ILE A 277 -14.74 1.84 14.94
C ILE A 277 -14.26 1.93 13.48
N ARG A 278 -14.51 3.06 12.86
CA ARG A 278 -14.00 3.34 11.52
C ARG A 278 -12.51 3.70 11.61
N TYR A 279 -11.70 3.07 10.78
CA TYR A 279 -10.30 3.48 10.65
C TYR A 279 -10.20 4.84 9.96
N LEU A 280 -9.47 5.78 10.57
CA LEU A 280 -9.11 7.07 10.00
C LEU A 280 -7.68 7.40 10.43
N ALA A 281 -6.78 7.62 9.48
CA ALA A 281 -5.41 8.00 9.77
C ALA A 281 -5.32 9.44 10.28
N PHE A 282 -4.75 9.60 11.48
CA PHE A 282 -4.45 10.90 12.08
C PHE A 282 -2.94 11.03 12.25
N GLU A 283 -2.34 11.96 11.50
CA GLU A 283 -0.88 12.15 11.47
C GLU A 283 -0.47 13.55 11.99
N ALA A 284 -1.33 14.17 12.80
CA ALA A 284 -1.09 15.51 13.31
C ALA A 284 -0.26 15.48 14.59
N GLY A 285 0.92 16.08 14.57
CA GLY A 285 1.76 16.31 15.71
C GLY A 285 1.95 15.08 16.59
N ILE A 286 1.77 15.24 17.91
CA ILE A 286 1.94 14.13 18.86
C ILE A 286 0.93 12.98 18.61
N SER A 287 -0.24 13.27 18.03
CA SER A 287 -1.24 12.25 17.72
C SER A 287 -0.79 11.29 16.62
N ALA A 288 0.25 11.63 15.82
CA ALA A 288 0.90 10.69 14.92
C ALA A 288 1.56 9.52 15.68
N HIS A 289 1.89 9.69 16.96
CA HIS A 289 2.62 8.70 17.76
C HIS A 289 1.87 8.27 19.02
N GLN A 290 1.01 9.12 19.59
CA GLN A 290 0.21 8.84 20.77
C GLN A 290 -1.19 8.38 20.37
N PRO A 291 -1.67 7.20 20.85
CA PRO A 291 -3.03 6.76 20.60
C PRO A 291 -4.06 7.64 21.30
N ALA A 292 -5.24 7.80 20.69
CA ALA A 292 -6.42 8.28 21.40
C ALA A 292 -6.84 7.27 22.48
N THR A 293 -7.45 7.77 23.57
CA THR A 293 -7.93 6.89 24.65
C THR A 293 -9.06 5.96 24.14
N PRO A 294 -9.23 4.75 24.71
CA PRO A 294 -10.34 3.87 24.41
C PRO A 294 -11.71 4.55 24.52
N ALA A 295 -11.92 5.36 25.56
CA ALA A 295 -13.15 6.13 25.76
C ALA A 295 -13.42 7.09 24.60
N GLU A 296 -12.40 7.83 24.15
CA GLU A 296 -12.54 8.75 23.01
C GLU A 296 -12.80 8.01 21.70
N THR A 297 -12.08 6.91 21.45
CA THR A 297 -12.23 6.07 20.27
C THR A 297 -13.65 5.54 20.16
N ILE A 298 -14.22 5.01 21.25
CA ILE A 298 -15.62 4.54 21.30
C ILE A 298 -16.60 5.70 21.09
N ARG A 299 -16.40 6.83 21.77
CA ARG A 299 -17.28 8.00 21.67
C ARG A 299 -17.31 8.57 20.25
N LYS A 300 -16.15 8.66 19.62
CA LYS A 300 -15.99 9.24 18.27
C LYS A 300 -16.37 8.26 17.16
N ARG A 301 -16.41 6.94 17.44
CA ARG A 301 -16.62 5.85 16.46
C ARG A 301 -15.57 5.81 15.35
N TYR A 302 -14.39 6.37 15.59
CA TYR A 302 -13.22 6.25 14.71
C TYR A 302 -11.92 6.30 15.52
N GLY A 303 -10.87 5.78 14.93
CA GLY A 303 -9.52 5.81 15.45
C GLY A 303 -8.51 5.42 14.39
N ASP A 304 -7.24 5.72 14.65
CA ASP A 304 -6.13 5.23 13.84
C ASP A 304 -5.67 3.82 14.31
N CYS A 305 -4.62 3.29 13.68
CA CYS A 305 -4.10 1.95 14.02
C CYS A 305 -3.76 1.80 15.51
N LYS A 306 -3.12 2.82 16.09
CA LYS A 306 -2.71 2.84 17.50
C LYS A 306 -3.90 2.83 18.46
N ALA A 307 -4.90 3.66 18.17
CA ALA A 307 -6.12 3.77 18.97
C ALA A 307 -6.97 2.48 18.90
N MET A 308 -7.09 1.87 17.71
CA MET A 308 -7.81 0.62 17.53
C MET A 308 -7.08 -0.56 18.19
N ALA A 309 -5.75 -0.62 18.10
CA ALA A 309 -4.92 -1.62 18.78
C ALA A 309 -5.04 -1.50 20.31
N LEU A 310 -4.98 -0.27 20.85
CA LEU A 310 -5.14 0.00 22.29
C LEU A 310 -6.54 -0.37 22.78
N LEU A 311 -7.59 -0.06 22.02
CA LEU A 311 -8.96 -0.43 22.34
C LEU A 311 -9.13 -1.97 22.39
N LEU A 312 -8.60 -2.69 21.38
CA LEU A 312 -8.58 -4.17 21.38
C LEU A 312 -7.87 -4.72 22.62
N LYS A 313 -6.66 -4.23 22.91
CA LYS A 313 -5.89 -4.61 24.10
C LYS A 313 -6.71 -4.42 25.37
N THR A 314 -7.35 -3.25 25.51
CA THR A 314 -8.13 -2.90 26.70
C THR A 314 -9.33 -3.82 26.88
N LEU A 315 -10.14 -4.03 25.84
CA LEU A 315 -11.32 -4.90 25.86
C LEU A 315 -10.98 -6.37 26.11
N LEU A 316 -9.87 -6.86 25.52
CA LEU A 316 -9.41 -8.23 25.71
C LEU A 316 -8.84 -8.43 27.13
N LYS A 317 -8.05 -7.49 27.65
CA LYS A 317 -7.55 -7.54 29.03
C LYS A 317 -8.67 -7.52 30.06
N ALA A 318 -9.74 -6.74 29.83
CA ALA A 318 -10.92 -6.71 30.69
C ALA A 318 -11.67 -8.07 30.73
N GLN A 319 -11.44 -8.94 29.75
CA GLN A 319 -11.97 -10.31 29.71
C GLN A 319 -10.96 -11.36 30.22
N GLY A 320 -9.78 -10.94 30.72
CA GLY A 320 -8.75 -11.82 31.27
C GLY A 320 -7.78 -12.39 30.25
N PHE A 321 -7.77 -11.92 29.00
CA PHE A 321 -6.82 -12.38 27.97
C PHE A 321 -5.48 -11.64 28.04
N ASP A 322 -4.38 -12.34 27.72
CA ASP A 322 -3.05 -11.74 27.53
C ASP A 322 -3.00 -11.02 26.18
N ALA A 323 -3.42 -9.74 26.17
CA ALA A 323 -3.45 -8.89 25.00
C ALA A 323 -2.41 -7.76 25.14
N ARG A 324 -1.67 -7.48 24.08
CA ARG A 324 -0.48 -6.63 24.07
C ARG A 324 -0.48 -5.69 22.87
N GLN A 325 0.01 -4.46 23.08
CA GLN A 325 0.30 -3.53 21.98
C GLN A 325 1.46 -4.09 21.15
N THR A 326 1.40 -3.87 19.83
CA THR A 326 2.39 -4.41 18.91
C THR A 326 2.68 -3.38 17.82
N ASP A 327 3.92 -2.93 17.75
CA ASP A 327 4.40 -2.00 16.73
C ASP A 327 5.10 -2.78 15.61
N ILE A 328 4.87 -2.39 14.36
CA ILE A 328 5.36 -3.11 13.18
C ILE A 328 5.62 -2.15 12.02
N GLY A 329 6.62 -2.45 11.20
CA GLY A 329 6.79 -1.83 9.88
C GLY A 329 6.14 -2.70 8.82
N THR A 330 5.23 -2.12 8.03
CA THR A 330 4.61 -2.81 6.88
C THR A 330 5.62 -3.08 5.77
N TRP A 331 5.19 -3.71 4.68
CA TRP A 331 6.02 -3.88 3.48
C TRP A 331 6.40 -2.56 2.80
N ASP A 332 5.78 -1.45 3.16
CA ASP A 332 6.17 -0.12 2.66
C ASP A 332 7.39 0.46 3.36
N VAL A 333 7.76 -0.09 4.52
CA VAL A 333 8.97 0.27 5.28
C VAL A 333 10.15 -0.58 4.83
N PRO A 334 11.18 0.00 4.18
CA PRO A 334 12.34 -0.76 3.68
C PRO A 334 13.34 -1.15 4.78
N TYR A 335 13.17 -0.63 5.99
CA TYR A 335 14.16 -0.75 7.05
C TYR A 335 13.88 -1.94 7.96
N SER A 336 14.94 -2.64 8.35
CA SER A 336 14.89 -3.63 9.42
C SER A 336 14.74 -2.91 10.77
N LEU A 337 13.67 -3.22 11.49
CA LEU A 337 13.40 -2.67 12.81
C LEU A 337 14.52 -3.01 13.82
N GLN A 338 15.08 -4.23 13.74
CA GLN A 338 16.17 -4.68 14.62
C GLN A 338 17.46 -3.88 14.41
N GLU A 339 17.77 -3.53 13.15
CA GLU A 339 19.02 -2.85 12.82
C GLU A 339 18.92 -1.33 12.92
N ASN A 340 17.72 -0.80 12.84
CA ASN A 340 17.45 0.63 12.71
C ASN A 340 16.42 1.09 13.74
N PRO A 341 16.81 1.30 15.01
CA PRO A 341 15.92 1.87 16.02
C PRO A 341 15.60 3.33 15.67
N SER A 342 14.51 3.50 14.96
CA SER A 342 14.02 4.79 14.45
C SER A 342 12.52 4.70 14.22
N ILE A 343 11.80 5.80 14.40
CA ILE A 343 10.38 5.88 14.04
C ILE A 343 10.15 5.61 12.54
N ALA A 344 11.17 5.81 11.69
CA ALA A 344 11.12 5.46 10.26
C ALA A 344 11.00 3.94 10.00
N SER A 345 11.24 3.09 11.00
CA SER A 345 11.17 1.63 10.87
C SER A 345 9.83 1.05 11.29
N ILE A 346 8.88 1.90 11.71
CA ILE A 346 7.53 1.56 12.15
C ILE A 346 6.55 2.50 11.48
N ASP A 347 5.50 1.97 10.90
CA ASP A 347 4.41 2.73 10.31
C ASP A 347 3.03 2.21 10.71
N HIS A 348 2.96 1.12 11.52
CA HIS A 348 1.70 0.49 11.90
C HIS A 348 1.70 -0.05 13.32
N ALA A 349 0.50 -0.15 13.92
CA ALA A 349 0.26 -0.72 15.22
C ALA A 349 -0.94 -1.68 15.19
N ILE A 350 -0.78 -2.84 15.81
CA ILE A 350 -1.81 -3.88 15.94
C ILE A 350 -1.89 -4.38 17.37
N CYS A 351 -2.86 -5.25 17.67
CA CYS A 351 -2.95 -5.93 18.94
C CYS A 351 -2.56 -7.41 18.79
N THR A 352 -1.64 -7.89 19.63
CA THR A 352 -1.35 -9.33 19.73
C THR A 352 -2.04 -9.90 20.94
N VAL A 353 -2.81 -11.00 20.78
CA VAL A 353 -3.40 -11.76 21.90
C VAL A 353 -2.82 -13.17 21.94
N PHE A 354 -2.38 -13.59 23.12
CA PHE A 354 -1.89 -14.95 23.34
C PHE A 354 -3.04 -15.84 23.83
N TYR A 355 -3.34 -16.86 23.06
CA TYR A 355 -4.37 -17.84 23.41
C TYR A 355 -3.85 -19.27 23.22
N GLN A 356 -3.94 -20.09 24.26
CA GLN A 356 -3.41 -21.46 24.27
C GLN A 356 -1.93 -21.55 23.82
N GLY A 357 -1.10 -20.60 24.27
CA GLY A 357 0.32 -20.54 23.95
C GLY A 357 0.66 -20.07 22.53
N LYS A 358 -0.33 -19.66 21.72
CA LYS A 358 -0.14 -19.14 20.35
C LYS A 358 -0.47 -17.66 20.27
N PRO A 359 0.33 -16.86 19.56
CA PRO A 359 -0.02 -15.47 19.25
C PRO A 359 -1.05 -15.41 18.12
N TYR A 360 -2.04 -14.54 18.27
CA TYR A 360 -2.96 -14.10 17.22
C TYR A 360 -2.76 -12.61 17.03
N TYR A 361 -2.53 -12.19 15.79
CA TYR A 361 -2.27 -10.81 15.41
C TYR A 361 -3.56 -10.18 14.87
N LEU A 362 -4.05 -9.14 15.55
CA LEU A 362 -5.36 -8.53 15.34
C LEU A 362 -5.16 -7.14 14.75
N ASP A 363 -5.33 -7.03 13.45
CA ASP A 363 -5.30 -5.76 12.74
C ASP A 363 -6.73 -5.29 12.42
N ALA A 364 -7.31 -4.50 13.34
CA ALA A 364 -8.68 -4.02 13.17
C ALA A 364 -8.83 -2.90 12.12
N THR A 365 -7.74 -2.40 11.58
CA THR A 365 -7.79 -1.42 10.47
C THR A 365 -8.30 -2.07 9.19
N ASN A 366 -8.14 -3.40 9.04
CA ASN A 366 -8.81 -4.17 8.01
C ASN A 366 -10.18 -4.67 8.53
N PRO A 367 -11.31 -4.10 8.06
CA PRO A 367 -12.62 -4.30 8.70
C PRO A 367 -13.27 -5.66 8.40
N TYR A 368 -12.72 -6.49 7.49
CA TYR A 368 -13.41 -7.68 6.99
C TYR A 368 -12.59 -8.98 7.03
N VAL A 369 -11.44 -8.99 7.70
CA VAL A 369 -10.65 -10.21 7.88
C VAL A 369 -10.98 -10.90 9.21
N PRO A 370 -11.11 -12.23 9.24
CA PRO A 370 -11.44 -12.96 10.46
C PRO A 370 -10.21 -13.13 11.37
N LEU A 371 -10.47 -13.51 12.63
CA LEU A 371 -9.44 -13.92 13.56
C LEU A 371 -8.59 -15.07 12.98
N GLY A 372 -7.27 -14.93 13.07
CA GLY A 372 -6.30 -15.90 12.55
C GLY A 372 -5.80 -15.60 11.13
N TYR A 373 -6.41 -14.66 10.42
CA TYR A 373 -5.85 -14.10 9.19
C TYR A 373 -4.92 -12.93 9.52
N VAL A 374 -3.77 -12.87 8.85
CA VAL A 374 -2.83 -11.76 8.93
C VAL A 374 -2.86 -11.04 7.58
N PRO A 375 -3.16 -9.73 7.53
CA PRO A 375 -3.16 -8.96 6.29
C PRO A 375 -1.82 -9.02 5.55
N ASP A 376 -1.85 -9.06 4.22
CA ASP A 376 -0.67 -9.29 3.38
C ASP A 376 0.42 -8.22 3.57
N ASN A 377 0.04 -6.98 3.87
CA ASN A 377 0.97 -5.86 4.09
C ASN A 377 1.88 -6.03 5.33
N ILE A 378 1.55 -6.91 6.27
CA ILE A 378 2.35 -7.18 7.48
C ILE A 378 2.83 -8.64 7.59
N GLN A 379 2.47 -9.53 6.67
CA GLN A 379 2.96 -10.91 6.68
C GLN A 379 4.48 -10.98 6.59
N GLY A 380 5.09 -11.86 7.39
CA GLY A 380 6.55 -12.07 7.39
C GLY A 380 7.37 -10.95 8.00
N ARG A 381 6.75 -9.85 8.43
CA ARG A 381 7.43 -8.72 9.06
C ARG A 381 7.78 -9.00 10.52
N MET A 382 8.85 -8.36 10.98
CA MET A 382 9.24 -8.38 12.40
C MET A 382 8.47 -7.32 13.16
N ALA A 383 7.88 -7.71 14.29
CA ALA A 383 7.08 -6.83 15.14
C ALA A 383 7.68 -6.73 16.55
N LEU A 384 7.51 -5.57 17.18
CA LEU A 384 7.75 -5.29 18.59
C LEU A 384 6.47 -5.60 19.37
N VAL A 385 6.41 -6.73 20.03
CA VAL A 385 5.29 -7.11 20.89
C VAL A 385 5.61 -6.71 22.33
N GLU A 386 4.78 -5.87 22.95
CA GLU A 386 4.90 -5.44 24.35
C GLU A 386 5.07 -6.65 25.29
N ASP A 387 5.98 -6.57 26.26
CA ASP A 387 6.20 -7.57 27.30
C ASP A 387 6.57 -6.86 28.61
N ALA A 388 5.57 -6.38 29.33
CA ALA A 388 5.69 -5.49 30.49
C ALA A 388 6.49 -4.22 30.12
N ASP A 389 7.61 -3.95 30.81
CA ASP A 389 8.46 -2.78 30.57
C ASP A 389 9.48 -2.98 29.42
N SER A 390 9.35 -4.06 28.69
CA SER A 390 10.21 -4.44 27.58
C SER A 390 9.38 -4.98 26.41
N PHE A 391 10.02 -5.60 25.43
CA PHE A 391 9.37 -6.16 24.24
C PHE A 391 9.91 -7.52 23.88
N ARG A 392 9.14 -8.26 23.06
CA ARG A 392 9.61 -9.42 22.31
C ARG A 392 9.57 -9.12 20.83
N MET A 393 10.59 -9.57 20.12
CA MET A 393 10.59 -9.54 18.66
C MET A 393 9.93 -10.81 18.12
N ASN A 394 8.80 -10.65 17.45
CA ASN A 394 8.09 -11.74 16.80
C ASN A 394 8.06 -11.53 15.29
N LYS A 395 8.40 -12.59 14.53
CA LYS A 395 8.12 -12.60 13.09
C LYS A 395 6.66 -13.02 12.89
N LEU A 396 5.87 -12.21 12.18
CA LEU A 396 4.51 -12.57 11.81
C LEU A 396 4.52 -13.71 10.79
N PRO A 397 3.52 -14.61 10.80
CA PRO A 397 3.45 -15.70 9.84
C PRO A 397 3.25 -15.18 8.42
N GLU A 398 3.84 -15.89 7.47
CA GLU A 398 3.53 -15.78 6.05
C GLU A 398 2.49 -16.86 5.74
N LEU A 399 1.28 -16.43 5.38
CA LEU A 399 0.21 -17.35 5.05
C LEU A 399 0.42 -17.95 3.65
N ALA A 400 -0.11 -19.13 3.39
CA ALA A 400 -0.13 -19.70 2.05
C ALA A 400 -0.98 -18.82 1.09
N ALA A 401 -0.66 -18.81 -0.20
CA ALA A 401 -1.33 -17.97 -1.19
C ALA A 401 -2.85 -18.22 -1.26
N ASP A 402 -3.31 -19.42 -0.97
CA ASP A 402 -4.73 -19.80 -0.91
C ASP A 402 -5.50 -19.23 0.30
N SER A 403 -4.80 -18.63 1.26
CA SER A 403 -5.43 -17.85 2.35
C SER A 403 -6.04 -16.55 1.83
N CYS A 404 -5.45 -15.96 0.78
CA CYS A 404 -6.01 -14.87 -0.01
C CYS A 404 -6.49 -15.46 -1.34
N PHE A 405 -7.79 -15.73 -1.45
CA PHE A 405 -8.32 -16.60 -2.50
C PHE A 405 -9.52 -15.99 -3.20
N SER A 406 -9.60 -16.20 -4.52
CA SER A 406 -10.84 -16.03 -5.28
C SER A 406 -11.14 -17.21 -6.20
N SER A 407 -12.41 -17.55 -6.30
CA SER A 407 -12.88 -18.42 -7.38
C SER A 407 -14.15 -17.87 -8.00
N ILE A 408 -14.30 -18.03 -9.32
CA ILE A 408 -15.57 -17.80 -10.01
C ILE A 408 -15.86 -19.03 -10.88
N THR A 409 -17.03 -19.64 -10.66
CA THR A 409 -17.52 -20.75 -11.49
C THR A 409 -18.70 -20.25 -12.29
N TYR A 410 -18.61 -20.33 -13.61
CA TYR A 410 -19.66 -20.03 -14.56
C TYR A 410 -20.33 -21.32 -14.99
N GLN A 411 -21.66 -21.41 -14.84
CA GLN A 411 -22.49 -22.51 -15.32
C GLN A 411 -23.40 -21.96 -16.43
N THR A 412 -23.16 -22.37 -17.65
CA THR A 412 -23.71 -21.68 -18.83
C THR A 412 -24.23 -22.61 -19.91
N THR A 413 -25.09 -22.07 -20.76
CA THR A 413 -25.53 -22.63 -22.03
C THR A 413 -25.08 -21.73 -23.18
N LEU A 414 -24.76 -22.36 -24.33
CA LEU A 414 -24.53 -21.67 -25.59
C LEU A 414 -25.84 -21.70 -26.38
N GLU A 415 -26.35 -20.54 -26.75
CA GLU A 415 -27.63 -20.40 -27.47
C GLU A 415 -27.45 -19.54 -28.73
N SER A 416 -28.31 -19.75 -29.75
CA SER A 416 -28.30 -18.88 -30.96
C SER A 416 -28.73 -17.46 -30.56
N GLY A 417 -27.93 -16.46 -30.92
CA GLY A 417 -28.25 -15.05 -30.77
C GLY A 417 -29.09 -14.47 -31.90
N ASP A 418 -29.56 -13.24 -31.70
CA ASP A 418 -30.43 -12.55 -32.68
C ASP A 418 -29.66 -12.09 -33.94
N ASP A 419 -28.33 -11.99 -33.88
CA ASP A 419 -27.44 -11.49 -34.93
C ASP A 419 -26.79 -12.62 -35.79
N GLY A 420 -27.22 -13.88 -35.56
CA GLY A 420 -26.65 -15.05 -36.25
C GLY A 420 -25.39 -15.62 -35.59
N ASN A 421 -24.92 -14.98 -34.49
CA ASN A 421 -23.86 -15.49 -33.64
C ASN A 421 -24.45 -16.31 -32.45
N TYR A 422 -23.62 -16.71 -31.52
CA TYR A 422 -24.03 -17.47 -30.35
C TYR A 422 -23.75 -16.71 -29.07
N ASP A 423 -24.75 -16.66 -28.18
CA ASP A 423 -24.69 -16.05 -26.87
C ASP A 423 -24.39 -17.11 -25.80
N ILE A 424 -23.68 -16.70 -24.76
CA ILE A 424 -23.56 -17.46 -23.50
C ILE A 424 -24.51 -16.83 -22.47
N LYS A 425 -25.32 -17.69 -21.81
CA LYS A 425 -26.18 -17.30 -20.70
C LYS A 425 -26.01 -18.27 -19.54
N GLY A 426 -26.12 -17.77 -18.31
CA GLY A 426 -26.02 -18.64 -17.16
C GLY A 426 -25.92 -17.95 -15.82
N LYS A 427 -25.41 -18.70 -14.85
CA LYS A 427 -25.15 -18.20 -13.49
C LYS A 427 -23.68 -18.27 -13.18
N LEU A 428 -23.19 -17.27 -12.44
CA LEU A 428 -21.88 -17.30 -11.82
C LEU A 428 -22.02 -17.52 -10.30
N TYR A 429 -21.06 -18.21 -9.76
CA TYR A 429 -20.89 -18.47 -8.32
C TYR A 429 -19.45 -18.09 -7.97
N SER A 430 -19.28 -17.09 -7.12
CA SER A 430 -17.96 -16.66 -6.71
C SER A 430 -17.73 -16.80 -5.21
N LYS A 431 -16.47 -17.01 -4.82
CA LYS A 431 -16.02 -17.10 -3.44
C LYS A 431 -14.74 -16.32 -3.27
N TRP A 432 -14.67 -15.50 -2.21
CA TRP A 432 -13.56 -14.60 -1.93
C TRP A 432 -13.12 -14.73 -0.48
N LYS A 433 -11.80 -14.79 -0.22
CA LYS A 433 -11.21 -14.90 1.11
C LYS A 433 -10.06 -13.90 1.29
N GLY A 434 -9.69 -13.66 2.57
CA GLY A 434 -8.55 -12.83 2.93
C GLY A 434 -8.71 -11.37 2.49
N ASP A 435 -7.62 -10.77 2.06
CA ASP A 435 -7.61 -9.37 1.60
C ASP A 435 -8.51 -9.14 0.39
N MET A 436 -8.66 -10.11 -0.51
CA MET A 436 -9.60 -10.01 -1.64
C MET A 436 -11.06 -9.85 -1.19
N LYS A 437 -11.49 -10.60 -0.15
CA LYS A 437 -12.82 -10.40 0.47
C LYS A 437 -12.93 -8.98 1.01
N SER A 438 -11.92 -8.55 1.77
CA SER A 438 -11.92 -7.22 2.39
C SER A 438 -11.97 -6.12 1.35
N TRP A 439 -11.19 -6.19 0.29
CA TRP A 439 -11.18 -5.19 -0.79
C TRP A 439 -12.55 -5.00 -1.43
N ILE A 440 -13.24 -6.11 -1.76
CA ILE A 440 -14.59 -6.03 -2.33
C ILE A 440 -15.55 -5.33 -1.38
N LEU A 441 -15.55 -5.72 -0.10
CA LEU A 441 -16.49 -5.19 0.88
C LEU A 441 -16.22 -3.73 1.23
N VAL A 442 -14.94 -3.34 1.41
CA VAL A 442 -14.55 -1.94 1.64
C VAL A 442 -14.90 -1.07 0.43
N GLY A 443 -14.64 -1.56 -0.78
CA GLY A 443 -15.03 -0.87 -2.01
C GLY A 443 -16.56 -0.69 -2.11
N ASN A 444 -17.32 -1.73 -1.76
CA ASN A 444 -18.77 -1.67 -1.73
C ASN A 444 -19.31 -0.68 -0.69
N ASP A 445 -18.69 -0.60 0.50
CA ASP A 445 -19.09 0.35 1.56
C ASP A 445 -18.78 1.80 1.19
N ALA A 446 -17.68 2.03 0.47
CA ALA A 446 -17.28 3.36 0.02
C ALA A 446 -18.07 3.88 -1.18
N THR A 447 -18.89 3.03 -1.81
CA THR A 447 -19.66 3.34 -3.03
C THR A 447 -21.07 3.80 -2.68
N ALA A 448 -21.60 4.80 -3.40
CA ALA A 448 -22.98 5.26 -3.28
C ALA A 448 -23.96 4.12 -3.59
N GLN A 449 -25.14 4.11 -2.94
CA GLN A 449 -26.07 2.98 -2.97
C GLN A 449 -26.52 2.61 -4.40
N ASP A 450 -26.72 3.59 -5.25
CA ASP A 450 -27.14 3.46 -6.65
C ASP A 450 -26.03 2.94 -7.59
N GLU A 451 -24.77 2.98 -7.14
CA GLU A 451 -23.60 2.52 -7.91
C GLU A 451 -23.02 1.19 -7.39
N LYS A 452 -23.52 0.66 -6.26
CA LYS A 452 -22.95 -0.51 -5.59
C LYS A 452 -22.89 -1.74 -6.46
N GLU A 453 -23.95 -2.04 -7.19
CA GLU A 453 -24.02 -3.21 -8.07
C GLU A 453 -22.96 -3.12 -9.17
N LYS A 454 -22.84 -1.96 -9.81
CA LYS A 454 -21.85 -1.71 -10.84
C LYS A 454 -20.42 -1.80 -10.29
N ALA A 455 -20.16 -1.24 -9.11
CA ALA A 455 -18.86 -1.32 -8.45
C ALA A 455 -18.49 -2.77 -8.08
N LEU A 456 -19.46 -3.55 -7.61
CA LEU A 456 -19.26 -4.96 -7.29
C LEU A 456 -18.92 -5.79 -8.53
N VAL A 457 -19.61 -5.57 -9.65
CA VAL A 457 -19.35 -6.20 -10.95
C VAL A 457 -17.93 -5.89 -11.42
N ALA A 458 -17.53 -4.60 -11.35
CA ALA A 458 -16.18 -4.18 -11.69
C ALA A 458 -15.11 -4.80 -10.79
N ALA A 459 -15.38 -4.91 -9.47
CA ALA A 459 -14.45 -5.53 -8.52
C ALA A 459 -14.23 -7.03 -8.80
N MET A 460 -15.23 -7.72 -9.33
CA MET A 460 -15.11 -9.11 -9.78
C MET A 460 -14.32 -9.27 -11.10
N GLY A 461 -14.07 -8.17 -11.84
CA GLY A 461 -13.36 -8.19 -13.13
C GLY A 461 -14.18 -8.74 -14.29
N VAL A 462 -15.52 -8.59 -14.24
CA VAL A 462 -16.44 -9.13 -15.26
C VAL A 462 -17.20 -8.04 -16.04
N ASP A 463 -17.05 -6.78 -15.68
CA ASP A 463 -17.82 -5.64 -16.23
C ASP A 463 -17.54 -5.36 -17.71
N GLU A 464 -16.32 -5.61 -18.19
CA GLU A 464 -15.94 -5.41 -19.59
C GLU A 464 -16.12 -6.66 -20.45
N ARG A 465 -16.46 -7.80 -19.84
CA ARG A 465 -16.58 -9.11 -20.51
C ARG A 465 -18.00 -9.59 -20.67
N LEU A 466 -18.93 -9.08 -19.86
CA LEU A 466 -20.33 -9.48 -19.86
C LEU A 466 -21.23 -8.31 -20.29
N ASP A 467 -22.19 -8.60 -21.18
CA ASP A 467 -23.17 -7.60 -21.65
C ASP A 467 -24.27 -7.32 -20.63
N LYS A 468 -24.61 -8.33 -19.84
CA LYS A 468 -25.60 -8.22 -18.78
C LYS A 468 -25.20 -9.05 -17.58
N ILE A 469 -25.34 -8.44 -16.39
CA ILE A 469 -25.23 -9.12 -15.11
C ILE A 469 -26.33 -8.58 -14.20
N GLY A 470 -26.94 -9.42 -13.38
CA GLY A 470 -28.02 -9.02 -12.46
C GLY A 470 -28.39 -10.15 -11.52
N ASP A 471 -29.46 -9.95 -10.74
CA ASP A 471 -29.90 -10.86 -9.69
C ASP A 471 -28.77 -11.20 -8.71
N ILE A 472 -28.00 -10.17 -8.32
CA ILE A 472 -26.80 -10.33 -7.48
C ILE A 472 -27.21 -10.61 -6.04
N VAL A 473 -26.78 -11.74 -5.52
CA VAL A 473 -26.97 -12.13 -4.11
C VAL A 473 -25.60 -12.29 -3.45
N MET A 474 -25.43 -11.61 -2.33
CA MET A 474 -24.18 -11.60 -1.56
C MET A 474 -24.41 -12.17 -0.17
N THR A 475 -23.54 -13.09 0.28
CA THR A 475 -23.53 -13.68 1.63
C THR A 475 -22.11 -13.76 2.17
N GLY A 476 -21.95 -13.86 3.50
CA GLY A 476 -20.62 -13.91 4.12
C GLY A 476 -19.92 -12.55 4.19
N ASN A 477 -20.69 -11.49 4.36
CA ASN A 477 -20.23 -10.10 4.35
C ASN A 477 -19.88 -9.52 5.74
N ARG A 478 -19.73 -10.38 6.75
CA ARG A 478 -19.35 -9.95 8.12
C ARG A 478 -17.85 -10.17 8.36
N PRO A 479 -17.24 -9.47 9.33
CA PRO A 479 -15.83 -9.68 9.68
C PRO A 479 -15.49 -11.12 10.04
N ARG A 480 -16.36 -11.81 10.80
CA ARG A 480 -16.15 -13.21 11.22
C ARG A 480 -16.34 -14.26 10.13
N ASP A 481 -16.98 -13.91 9.02
CA ASP A 481 -17.21 -14.87 7.93
C ASP A 481 -15.88 -15.15 7.22
N GLU A 482 -15.53 -16.42 7.03
CA GLU A 482 -14.28 -16.78 6.34
C GLU A 482 -14.28 -16.38 4.87
N SER A 483 -15.46 -16.40 4.23
CA SER A 483 -15.58 -16.10 2.81
C SER A 483 -16.80 -15.25 2.50
N LEU A 484 -16.62 -14.35 1.57
CA LEU A 484 -17.69 -13.68 0.84
C LEU A 484 -18.09 -14.58 -0.33
N ASN A 485 -19.39 -14.80 -0.52
CA ASN A 485 -19.92 -15.54 -1.67
C ASN A 485 -20.88 -14.63 -2.44
N ILE A 486 -20.76 -14.60 -3.76
CA ILE A 486 -21.61 -13.81 -4.65
C ILE A 486 -22.14 -14.72 -5.73
N THR A 487 -23.47 -14.67 -5.96
CA THR A 487 -24.12 -15.35 -7.07
C THR A 487 -24.80 -14.32 -7.95
N ALA A 488 -24.78 -14.50 -9.26
CA ALA A 488 -25.46 -13.63 -10.20
C ALA A 488 -25.88 -14.39 -11.45
N PHE A 489 -26.93 -13.88 -12.13
CA PHE A 489 -27.21 -14.24 -13.51
C PHE A 489 -26.39 -13.36 -14.45
N PHE A 490 -25.95 -13.92 -15.60
CA PHE A 490 -25.23 -13.13 -16.60
C PHE A 490 -25.52 -13.58 -18.03
N MET A 491 -25.17 -12.71 -18.99
CA MET A 491 -25.19 -12.98 -20.42
C MET A 491 -23.99 -12.31 -21.09
N LYS A 492 -23.40 -13.02 -22.05
CA LYS A 492 -22.42 -12.49 -23.00
C LYS A 492 -22.92 -12.74 -24.41
N LYS A 493 -23.21 -11.66 -25.15
CA LYS A 493 -23.64 -11.70 -26.54
C LYS A 493 -22.46 -11.98 -27.47
N GLY A 494 -22.72 -12.69 -28.54
CA GLY A 494 -21.73 -12.96 -29.58
C GLY A 494 -20.46 -13.66 -29.04
N ALA A 495 -20.56 -14.41 -27.94
CA ALA A 495 -19.44 -15.16 -27.38
C ALA A 495 -18.92 -16.23 -28.32
N GLY A 496 -19.78 -16.79 -29.15
CA GLY A 496 -19.44 -17.67 -30.27
C GLY A 496 -19.73 -16.99 -31.60
N GLN A 497 -18.69 -16.70 -32.37
CA GLN A 497 -18.79 -16.08 -33.69
C GLN A 497 -18.86 -17.12 -34.78
N LEU A 498 -19.90 -17.06 -35.62
CA LEU A 498 -20.05 -17.97 -36.79
C LEU A 498 -19.26 -17.42 -37.98
N VAL A 499 -18.23 -18.16 -38.39
CA VAL A 499 -17.40 -17.84 -39.57
C VAL A 499 -17.18 -19.10 -40.39
N ASP A 500 -17.54 -19.06 -41.68
CA ASP A 500 -17.37 -20.16 -42.62
C ASP A 500 -17.86 -21.53 -42.10
N GLY A 501 -19.03 -21.55 -41.46
CA GLY A 501 -19.66 -22.77 -40.91
C GLY A 501 -19.04 -23.30 -39.60
N SER A 502 -18.05 -22.63 -39.05
CA SER A 502 -17.47 -22.92 -37.76
C SER A 502 -17.80 -21.84 -36.75
N VAL A 503 -17.99 -22.21 -35.48
CA VAL A 503 -18.23 -21.27 -34.39
C VAL A 503 -16.97 -21.14 -33.54
N TYR A 504 -16.41 -19.96 -33.51
CA TYR A 504 -15.25 -19.59 -32.68
C TYR A 504 -15.77 -19.05 -31.34
N LEU A 505 -15.63 -19.86 -30.29
CA LEU A 505 -16.20 -19.60 -28.96
C LEU A 505 -15.14 -19.04 -28.00
N ASP A 506 -15.33 -17.80 -27.54
CA ASP A 506 -14.55 -17.21 -26.46
C ASP A 506 -15.11 -17.63 -25.10
N ALA A 507 -14.39 -18.52 -24.42
CA ALA A 507 -14.73 -18.98 -23.08
C ALA A 507 -14.15 -18.09 -21.95
N ASN A 508 -13.41 -17.01 -22.28
CA ASN A 508 -12.83 -16.11 -21.30
C ASN A 508 -13.84 -15.05 -20.86
N LEU A 509 -14.58 -15.31 -19.78
CA LEU A 509 -15.73 -14.51 -19.31
C LEU A 509 -15.35 -13.44 -18.27
N ASP A 510 -14.10 -13.34 -17.87
CA ASP A 510 -13.60 -12.32 -16.96
C ASP A 510 -12.29 -11.71 -17.47
N GLU A 511 -11.88 -10.59 -16.88
CA GLU A 511 -10.54 -10.07 -17.13
C GLU A 511 -9.51 -11.08 -16.63
N SER A 512 -8.61 -11.46 -17.51
CA SER A 512 -7.48 -12.27 -17.10
C SER A 512 -6.42 -11.41 -16.41
N LEU A 513 -5.82 -11.97 -15.37
CA LEU A 513 -4.75 -11.31 -14.64
C LEU A 513 -3.49 -11.18 -15.50
N PHE A 514 -2.78 -10.06 -15.34
CA PHE A 514 -1.47 -9.86 -15.97
C PHE A 514 -1.44 -10.04 -17.50
N LEU A 515 -2.43 -9.52 -18.21
CA LEU A 515 -2.43 -9.56 -19.68
C LEU A 515 -1.52 -8.52 -20.33
N THR A 516 -1.10 -7.49 -19.60
CA THR A 516 -0.32 -6.38 -20.14
C THR A 516 1.10 -6.43 -19.59
N PRO A 517 2.11 -6.55 -20.45
CA PRO A 517 3.51 -6.44 -20.07
C PRO A 517 3.81 -5.10 -19.38
N VAL A 518 4.78 -5.11 -18.49
CA VAL A 518 5.26 -3.91 -17.77
C VAL A 518 6.08 -3.06 -18.75
N ASP A 519 5.73 -1.78 -18.88
CA ASP A 519 6.54 -0.84 -19.67
C ASP A 519 7.90 -0.61 -18.98
N THR A 520 8.98 -0.96 -19.66
CA THR A 520 10.34 -0.85 -19.17
C THR A 520 11.12 0.34 -19.74
N THR A 521 10.50 1.14 -20.62
CA THR A 521 11.19 2.18 -21.41
C THR A 521 11.91 3.20 -20.51
N LYS A 522 11.27 3.61 -19.42
CA LYS A 522 11.80 4.57 -18.43
C LYS A 522 11.88 4.00 -17.02
N ARG A 523 11.50 2.72 -16.85
CA ARG A 523 11.41 2.13 -15.52
C ARG A 523 12.78 1.87 -14.91
N VAL A 524 12.97 2.31 -13.66
CA VAL A 524 14.19 2.11 -12.87
C VAL A 524 13.93 1.25 -11.62
N SER A 525 12.68 1.12 -11.18
CA SER A 525 12.29 0.35 -9.99
C SER A 525 11.87 -1.08 -10.33
N ASP A 526 11.84 -1.94 -9.31
CA ASP A 526 11.20 -3.25 -9.37
C ASP A 526 9.70 -3.11 -9.64
N TYR A 527 9.07 -4.19 -10.08
CA TYR A 527 7.62 -4.25 -10.28
C TYR A 527 6.97 -4.94 -9.08
N MET A 528 5.90 -4.34 -8.54
CA MET A 528 5.12 -4.90 -7.44
C MET A 528 3.80 -5.47 -7.94
N ILE A 529 3.51 -6.68 -7.52
CA ILE A 529 2.22 -7.33 -7.65
C ILE A 529 1.42 -7.02 -6.38
N ASP A 530 0.14 -6.70 -6.52
CA ASP A 530 -0.66 -6.16 -5.41
C ASP A 530 -0.79 -7.12 -4.22
N LEU A 531 -1.05 -8.42 -4.48
CA LEU A 531 -1.26 -9.43 -3.44
C LEU A 531 -0.59 -10.76 -3.76
N ARG A 532 -0.18 -11.48 -2.72
CA ARG A 532 0.01 -12.93 -2.79
C ARG A 532 -1.36 -13.60 -2.72
N SER A 533 -1.71 -14.37 -3.75
CA SER A 533 -3.07 -14.91 -3.86
C SER A 533 -3.15 -16.16 -4.74
N LYS A 534 -4.25 -16.86 -4.60
CA LYS A 534 -4.68 -17.90 -5.53
C LYS A 534 -6.02 -17.52 -6.14
N GLU A 535 -6.10 -17.53 -7.46
CA GLU A 535 -7.33 -17.25 -8.20
C GLU A 535 -7.67 -18.42 -9.12
N VAL A 536 -8.94 -18.83 -9.11
CA VAL A 536 -9.46 -19.95 -9.90
C VAL A 536 -10.68 -19.49 -10.70
N ARG A 537 -10.72 -19.86 -11.96
CA ARG A 537 -11.85 -19.60 -12.87
C ARG A 537 -12.24 -20.88 -13.59
N ASP A 538 -13.47 -21.32 -13.37
CA ASP A 538 -14.06 -22.47 -14.05
C ASP A 538 -15.22 -22.01 -14.94
N VAL A 539 -15.15 -22.27 -16.24
CA VAL A 539 -16.25 -21.97 -17.16
C VAL A 539 -16.78 -23.29 -17.73
N LYS A 540 -18.04 -23.59 -17.39
CA LYS A 540 -18.77 -24.79 -17.83
C LYS A 540 -19.80 -24.39 -18.86
N ILE A 541 -19.60 -24.81 -20.12
CA ILE A 541 -20.46 -24.42 -21.25
C ILE A 541 -21.15 -25.66 -21.79
N LEU A 542 -22.47 -25.70 -21.68
CA LEU A 542 -23.28 -26.72 -22.34
C LEU A 542 -23.56 -26.25 -23.77
N ILE A 543 -23.02 -26.94 -24.78
CA ILE A 543 -23.27 -26.65 -26.18
C ILE A 543 -24.49 -27.39 -26.71
N PRO A 544 -25.21 -26.85 -27.73
CA PRO A 544 -26.37 -27.50 -28.36
C PRO A 544 -26.03 -28.92 -28.88
N GLU A 545 -27.00 -29.84 -28.81
CA GLU A 545 -26.83 -31.23 -29.25
C GLU A 545 -26.44 -31.36 -30.73
N LYS A 546 -26.86 -30.41 -31.57
CA LYS A 546 -26.52 -30.32 -32.99
C LYS A 546 -25.09 -29.91 -33.24
N MET A 547 -24.33 -29.52 -32.22
CA MET A 547 -22.94 -29.10 -32.35
C MET A 547 -21.98 -30.12 -31.79
N GLU A 548 -20.76 -30.12 -32.32
CA GLU A 548 -19.62 -30.86 -31.80
C GLU A 548 -18.39 -29.97 -31.73
N VAL A 549 -17.46 -30.35 -30.83
CA VAL A 549 -16.17 -29.67 -30.67
C VAL A 549 -15.25 -30.14 -31.80
N SER A 550 -14.82 -29.22 -32.66
CA SER A 550 -13.83 -29.46 -33.71
C SER A 550 -12.40 -29.32 -33.17
N SER A 551 -12.16 -28.32 -32.27
CA SER A 551 -10.87 -28.13 -31.65
C SER A 551 -11.00 -27.48 -30.29
N LEU A 552 -10.19 -27.95 -29.32
CA LEU A 552 -9.96 -27.31 -28.03
C LEU A 552 -8.57 -26.68 -28.02
N PRO A 553 -8.39 -25.51 -27.35
CA PRO A 553 -7.07 -24.93 -27.12
C PRO A 553 -6.15 -25.88 -26.36
N ALA A 554 -4.86 -25.89 -26.73
CA ALA A 554 -3.86 -26.71 -26.05
C ALA A 554 -3.72 -26.27 -24.57
N PRO A 555 -3.43 -27.21 -23.64
CA PRO A 555 -3.13 -26.82 -22.25
C PRO A 555 -1.96 -25.86 -22.18
N TYR A 556 -2.08 -24.83 -21.34
CA TYR A 556 -0.99 -23.94 -21.00
C TYR A 556 -0.65 -24.08 -19.52
N GLN A 557 0.61 -24.29 -19.19
CA GLN A 557 1.07 -24.38 -17.82
C GLN A 557 2.50 -23.82 -17.71
N ILE A 558 2.72 -22.95 -16.72
CA ILE A 558 4.03 -22.43 -16.38
C ILE A 558 4.15 -22.30 -14.87
N HIS A 559 5.34 -22.66 -14.35
CA HIS A 559 5.72 -22.48 -12.95
C HIS A 559 6.96 -21.61 -12.87
N THR A 560 6.92 -20.56 -12.07
CA THR A 560 8.05 -19.65 -11.87
C THR A 560 8.22 -19.31 -10.38
N ALA A 561 9.28 -18.57 -10.05
CA ALA A 561 9.45 -18.07 -8.69
C ALA A 561 8.34 -17.09 -8.27
N TRP A 562 7.71 -16.38 -9.22
CA TRP A 562 6.70 -15.33 -8.91
C TRP A 562 5.29 -15.85 -9.02
N VAL A 563 4.99 -16.60 -10.09
CA VAL A 563 3.64 -17.03 -10.42
C VAL A 563 3.61 -18.42 -10.99
N ASP A 564 2.51 -19.12 -10.76
CA ASP A 564 2.08 -20.28 -11.54
C ASP A 564 0.84 -19.89 -12.32
N PHE A 565 0.84 -20.16 -13.61
CA PHE A 565 -0.34 -20.06 -14.47
C PHE A 565 -0.69 -21.42 -15.04
N CYS A 566 -1.98 -21.74 -15.01
CA CYS A 566 -2.53 -22.95 -15.63
C CYS A 566 -3.81 -22.61 -16.36
N ARG A 567 -3.97 -23.11 -17.58
CA ARG A 567 -5.24 -23.12 -18.31
C ARG A 567 -5.39 -24.45 -19.03
N THR A 568 -6.52 -25.12 -18.77
CA THR A 568 -6.86 -26.39 -19.43
C THR A 568 -8.29 -26.38 -19.94
N TYR A 569 -8.54 -27.19 -20.96
CA TYR A 569 -9.88 -27.48 -21.46
C TYR A 569 -10.14 -28.96 -21.43
N SER A 570 -11.39 -29.33 -21.13
CA SER A 570 -11.88 -30.70 -21.20
C SER A 570 -13.29 -30.73 -21.78
N GLN A 571 -13.68 -31.87 -22.37
CA GLN A 571 -15.01 -32.09 -22.88
C GLN A 571 -15.56 -33.43 -22.37
N THR A 572 -16.82 -33.46 -21.99
CA THR A 572 -17.58 -34.66 -21.66
C THR A 572 -18.98 -34.54 -22.26
N GLY A 573 -19.24 -35.31 -23.31
CA GLY A 573 -20.48 -35.13 -24.10
C GLY A 573 -20.56 -33.72 -24.70
N ASN A 574 -21.65 -33.02 -24.41
CA ASN A 574 -21.89 -31.64 -24.84
C ASN A 574 -21.40 -30.59 -23.82
N LEU A 575 -20.74 -31.00 -22.75
CA LEU A 575 -20.20 -30.10 -21.75
C LEU A 575 -18.73 -29.82 -22.02
N ILE A 576 -18.38 -28.55 -22.24
CA ILE A 576 -17.02 -28.03 -22.29
C ILE A 576 -16.70 -27.41 -20.92
N VAL A 577 -15.54 -27.70 -20.38
CA VAL A 577 -15.04 -27.08 -19.15
C VAL A 577 -13.68 -26.44 -19.42
N MET A 578 -13.60 -25.11 -19.24
CA MET A 578 -12.33 -24.40 -19.13
C MET A 578 -11.99 -24.25 -17.64
N HIS A 579 -10.76 -24.59 -17.28
CA HIS A 579 -10.18 -24.30 -15.98
C HIS A 579 -8.99 -23.36 -16.14
N LYS A 580 -8.97 -22.28 -15.35
CA LYS A 580 -7.90 -21.29 -15.32
C LYS A 580 -7.51 -21.04 -13.87
N GLU A 581 -6.22 -21.17 -13.56
CA GLU A 581 -5.66 -20.94 -12.21
C GLU A 581 -4.45 -20.02 -12.30
N CYS A 582 -4.37 -19.10 -11.35
CA CYS A 582 -3.22 -18.23 -11.12
C CYS A 582 -2.84 -18.29 -9.64
N VAL A 583 -1.57 -18.55 -9.34
CA VAL A 583 -1.02 -18.49 -7.97
C VAL A 583 0.12 -17.50 -7.95
N ILE A 584 0.04 -16.48 -7.11
CA ILE A 584 1.08 -15.47 -6.92
C ILE A 584 1.87 -15.83 -5.67
N HIS A 585 3.15 -16.19 -5.84
CA HIS A 585 4.04 -16.62 -4.76
C HIS A 585 4.79 -15.44 -4.12
N HIS A 586 5.25 -14.50 -4.95
CA HIS A 586 6.00 -13.33 -4.50
C HIS A 586 5.47 -12.06 -5.14
N ARG A 587 5.39 -10.99 -4.34
CA ARG A 587 4.90 -9.69 -4.78
C ARG A 587 5.90 -8.88 -5.60
N ARG A 588 7.19 -9.14 -5.47
CA ARG A 588 8.26 -8.31 -6.04
C ARG A 588 8.96 -9.02 -7.18
N VAL A 589 8.92 -8.42 -8.37
CA VAL A 589 9.69 -8.81 -9.54
C VAL A 589 10.86 -7.85 -9.67
N PRO A 590 12.12 -8.30 -9.48
CA PRO A 590 13.29 -7.45 -9.61
C PRO A 590 13.37 -6.78 -10.98
N ARG A 591 13.85 -5.53 -11.04
CA ARG A 591 13.98 -4.78 -12.29
C ARG A 591 14.72 -5.57 -13.38
N SER A 592 15.78 -6.30 -13.03
CA SER A 592 16.56 -7.14 -13.95
C SER A 592 15.78 -8.31 -14.53
N GLU A 593 14.69 -8.74 -13.88
CA GLU A 593 13.89 -9.90 -14.26
C GLU A 593 12.57 -9.53 -14.97
N ILE A 594 12.24 -8.24 -15.06
CA ILE A 594 11.05 -7.77 -15.77
C ILE A 594 10.99 -8.23 -17.23
N PRO A 595 12.08 -8.32 -18.02
CA PRO A 595 12.01 -8.88 -19.38
C PRO A 595 11.51 -10.33 -19.40
N ALA A 596 11.95 -11.18 -18.45
CA ALA A 596 11.49 -12.56 -18.33
C ALA A 596 10.01 -12.59 -17.88
N TRP A 597 9.63 -11.76 -16.93
CA TRP A 597 8.25 -11.54 -16.53
C TRP A 597 7.36 -11.16 -17.72
N ASN A 598 7.76 -10.16 -18.50
CA ASN A 598 7.00 -9.70 -19.66
C ASN A 598 6.79 -10.81 -20.71
N LYS A 599 7.78 -11.68 -20.91
CA LYS A 599 7.62 -12.84 -21.79
C LYS A 599 6.53 -13.79 -21.27
N ILE A 600 6.56 -14.13 -19.99
CA ILE A 600 5.55 -14.97 -19.34
C ILE A 600 4.16 -14.36 -19.49
N ILE A 601 4.02 -13.06 -19.27
CA ILE A 601 2.75 -12.35 -19.40
C ILE A 601 2.24 -12.32 -20.83
N SER A 602 3.12 -12.15 -21.82
CA SER A 602 2.75 -12.20 -23.23
C SER A 602 2.27 -13.60 -23.64
N ASP A 603 2.98 -14.65 -23.22
CA ASP A 603 2.62 -16.05 -23.51
C ASP A 603 1.29 -16.42 -22.84
N TRP A 604 1.08 -15.99 -21.58
CA TRP A 604 -0.18 -16.14 -20.85
C TRP A 604 -1.33 -15.42 -21.54
N GLY A 605 -1.13 -14.17 -21.96
CA GLY A 605 -2.12 -13.38 -22.68
C GLY A 605 -2.53 -14.05 -24.00
N ALA A 606 -1.57 -14.56 -24.76
CA ALA A 606 -1.83 -15.31 -25.98
C ALA A 606 -2.67 -16.56 -25.68
N ALA A 607 -2.28 -17.33 -24.66
CA ALA A 607 -3.02 -18.53 -24.23
C ALA A 607 -4.48 -18.18 -23.82
N CYS A 608 -4.70 -17.10 -23.06
CA CYS A 608 -6.04 -16.70 -22.63
C CYS A 608 -6.98 -16.27 -23.76
N ASN A 609 -6.43 -15.89 -24.93
CA ASN A 609 -7.19 -15.45 -26.10
C ASN A 609 -7.49 -16.57 -27.09
N GLU A 610 -6.99 -17.80 -26.89
CA GLU A 610 -7.33 -18.93 -27.75
C GLU A 610 -8.80 -19.35 -27.59
N GLN A 611 -9.45 -19.67 -28.69
CA GLN A 611 -10.87 -19.98 -28.78
C GLN A 611 -11.13 -21.47 -28.98
N VAL A 612 -12.26 -21.94 -28.47
CA VAL A 612 -12.80 -23.27 -28.79
C VAL A 612 -13.45 -23.18 -30.14
N VAL A 613 -13.21 -24.16 -31.03
CA VAL A 613 -13.85 -24.24 -32.35
C VAL A 613 -14.92 -25.33 -32.33
N LEU A 614 -16.14 -24.93 -32.70
CA LEU A 614 -17.31 -25.81 -32.81
C LEU A 614 -17.75 -25.88 -34.28
N LYS A 615 -18.42 -26.95 -34.65
CA LYS A 615 -19.10 -27.10 -35.96
C LYS A 615 -20.44 -27.79 -35.78
N GLU A 616 -21.34 -27.67 -36.78
CA GLU A 616 -22.55 -28.48 -36.82
C GLU A 616 -22.20 -29.93 -37.16
N LYS A 617 -22.94 -30.88 -36.52
CA LYS A 617 -22.81 -32.33 -36.77
C LYS A 617 -23.29 -32.69 -38.17
#